data_6c56ecba3d79f192eafe3537f5cba0c7
#
_entry.id   6c56ecba3d79f192eafe3537f5cba0c7
#
_cell.length_a   1.000
_cell.length_b   1.000
_cell.length_c   1.000
_cell.angle_alpha   90.00
_cell.angle_beta   90.00
_cell.angle_gamma   90.00
#
_symmetry.space_group_name_H-M   'P 1'
#
loop_
_entity.id
_entity.type
_entity.pdbx_description
1 polymer ?
#
loop_
_entity_poly.entity_id
_entity_poly.type
_entity_poly.pdbx_seq_one_letter_code
_entity_poly.pdbx_strand_id
1 'polypeptide(L)'
;MQHTDTKSKQQRLLCASSEDAPVGTCDHPFLFLHDVGLTFGRANAFNRAGTASVNLEDWAKTPIWKDRAACIGHLSKSNTGTLGNPQISEAGRKFLADLLVQLTDRQLRDLFEVAQVTQWRGGGSIDDWIATFNQKRNEIVTNHCAQ
;
A
#
# COMPACT_ATOMS: atom_id res chain seq x y z
N MET A 1 2.84 -1.41 -0.26
CA MET A 1 1.67 -2.23 -0.67
C MET A 1 1.47 -2.05 -2.15
N GLN A 2 1.06 -3.08 -2.84
CA GLN A 2 0.82 -3.06 -4.29
C GLN A 2 -0.68 -3.11 -4.53
N HIS A 3 -1.31 -1.95 -4.55
CA HIS A 3 -2.74 -1.86 -4.77
C HIS A 3 -3.04 -1.90 -6.28
N THR A 4 -3.65 -2.98 -6.75
CA THR A 4 -3.86 -3.22 -8.18
C THR A 4 -5.22 -2.74 -8.71
N ASP A 5 -6.12 -2.31 -7.85
CA ASP A 5 -7.40 -1.69 -8.22
C ASP A 5 -7.43 -0.18 -7.91
N THR A 6 -6.46 0.54 -8.46
CA THR A 6 -6.27 1.98 -8.21
C THR A 6 -7.20 2.81 -9.08
N LYS A 7 -8.34 3.19 -8.55
CA LYS A 7 -9.31 4.09 -9.21
C LYS A 7 -9.42 5.40 -8.46
N SER A 8 -9.60 6.51 -9.18
CA SER A 8 -9.77 7.83 -8.55
C SER A 8 -10.94 7.87 -7.57
N LYS A 9 -12.02 7.14 -7.84
CA LYS A 9 -13.18 7.06 -6.95
C LYS A 9 -12.92 6.32 -5.62
N GLN A 10 -11.83 5.56 -5.51
CA GLN A 10 -11.43 4.86 -4.29
C GLN A 10 -10.49 5.70 -3.42
N GLN A 11 -10.03 6.82 -3.95
CA GLN A 11 -9.19 7.78 -3.25
C GLN A 11 -9.93 9.11 -3.21
N ARG A 12 -10.43 9.48 -2.05
CA ARG A 12 -11.22 10.69 -1.88
C ARG A 12 -10.53 11.64 -0.91
N LEU A 13 -10.38 12.87 -1.33
CA LEU A 13 -10.07 13.95 -0.41
C LEU A 13 -11.40 14.40 0.21
N LEU A 14 -11.55 14.18 1.49
CA LEU A 14 -12.72 14.57 2.28
C LEU A 14 -12.34 15.74 3.20
N CYS A 15 -13.33 16.44 3.66
CA CYS A 15 -13.18 17.51 4.62
C CYS A 15 -13.90 17.17 5.91
N ALA A 16 -13.20 17.23 7.03
CA ALA A 16 -13.76 17.18 8.36
C ALA A 16 -13.83 18.60 8.96
N SER A 17 -14.36 19.55 8.18
CA SER A 17 -14.45 20.94 8.62
C SER A 17 -15.26 21.05 9.91
N SER A 18 -14.86 21.97 10.78
CA SER A 18 -15.62 22.37 11.94
C SER A 18 -16.97 22.98 11.52
N GLU A 19 -17.96 22.95 12.41
CA GLU A 19 -19.27 23.56 12.15
C GLU A 19 -19.18 25.06 11.83
N ASP A 20 -18.09 25.70 12.29
CA ASP A 20 -17.82 27.14 12.09
C ASP A 20 -17.02 27.46 10.79
N ALA A 21 -16.63 26.44 10.02
CA ALA A 21 -15.85 26.68 8.81
C ALA A 21 -16.70 27.39 7.75
N PRO A 22 -16.17 28.43 7.07
CA PRO A 22 -16.87 29.12 6.00
C PRO A 22 -17.32 28.15 4.90
N VAL A 23 -18.52 28.34 4.37
CA VAL A 23 -19.06 27.49 3.31
C VAL A 23 -18.10 27.46 2.11
N GLY A 24 -17.73 26.26 1.68
CA GLY A 24 -16.82 26.08 0.54
C GLY A 24 -15.33 26.09 0.90
N THR A 25 -14.96 26.22 2.18
CA THR A 25 -13.59 26.07 2.66
C THR A 25 -13.39 24.71 3.31
N CYS A 26 -12.15 24.24 3.37
CA CYS A 26 -11.78 23.02 4.08
C CYS A 26 -10.55 23.31 4.94
N ASP A 27 -10.74 23.33 6.23
CA ASP A 27 -9.70 23.55 7.24
C ASP A 27 -9.03 22.23 7.70
N HIS A 28 -9.74 21.10 7.59
CA HIS A 28 -9.23 19.79 7.96
C HIS A 28 -9.40 18.76 6.83
N PRO A 29 -8.61 18.87 5.73
CA PRO A 29 -8.66 17.89 4.66
C PRO A 29 -8.00 16.58 5.08
N PHE A 30 -8.59 15.44 4.74
CA PHE A 30 -7.98 14.13 4.92
C PHE A 30 -8.22 13.23 3.72
N LEU A 31 -7.24 12.37 3.44
CA LEU A 31 -7.36 11.38 2.39
C LEU A 31 -8.08 10.14 2.92
N PHE A 32 -9.19 9.78 2.30
CA PHE A 32 -9.93 8.57 2.57
C PHE A 32 -9.70 7.53 1.48
N LEU A 33 -9.23 6.36 1.88
CA LEU A 33 -9.12 5.19 1.01
C LEU A 33 -10.34 4.30 1.25
N HIS A 34 -11.19 4.18 0.23
CA HIS A 34 -12.47 3.47 0.36
C HIS A 34 -12.31 1.95 0.23
N ASP A 35 -11.40 1.49 -0.62
CA ASP A 35 -11.19 0.06 -0.88
C ASP A 35 -9.70 -0.26 -0.85
N VAL A 36 -9.30 -1.07 0.11
CA VAL A 36 -7.93 -1.57 0.29
C VAL A 36 -7.78 -3.04 -0.12
N GLY A 37 -8.80 -3.63 -0.72
CA GLY A 37 -8.70 -4.94 -1.36
C GLY A 37 -7.65 -4.93 -2.48
N LEU A 38 -7.17 -6.07 -2.91
CA LEU A 38 -6.13 -6.19 -3.94
C LEU A 38 -4.81 -5.43 -3.63
N THR A 39 -4.50 -5.27 -2.35
CA THR A 39 -3.34 -4.47 -1.90
C THR A 39 -2.05 -5.28 -1.79
N PHE A 40 -2.15 -6.59 -1.68
CA PHE A 40 -1.03 -7.49 -1.45
C PHE A 40 -0.81 -8.42 -2.65
N GLY A 41 -0.27 -7.86 -3.72
CA GLY A 41 0.07 -8.57 -4.93
C GLY A 41 -1.08 -8.65 -5.96
N ARG A 42 -0.71 -9.00 -7.19
CA ARG A 42 -1.63 -9.08 -8.30
C ARG A 42 -2.41 -10.38 -8.25
N ALA A 43 -3.64 -10.32 -7.76
CA ALA A 43 -4.58 -11.43 -7.80
C ALA A 43 -5.55 -11.28 -9.00
N ASN A 44 -5.73 -12.35 -9.75
CA ASN A 44 -6.68 -12.44 -10.87
C ASN A 44 -7.38 -13.81 -10.87
N ALA A 45 -8.26 -14.05 -11.82
CA ALA A 45 -9.03 -15.31 -11.90
C ALA A 45 -8.16 -16.58 -11.98
N PHE A 46 -6.92 -16.47 -12.45
CA PHE A 46 -6.02 -17.60 -12.66
C PHE A 46 -5.07 -17.85 -11.49
N ASN A 47 -4.72 -16.81 -10.73
CA ASN A 47 -3.76 -16.89 -9.64
C ASN A 47 -4.35 -16.54 -8.26
N ARG A 48 -5.69 -16.47 -8.17
CA ARG A 48 -6.37 -16.31 -6.89
C ARG A 48 -6.13 -17.52 -6.00
N ALA A 49 -5.61 -17.26 -4.84
CA ALA A 49 -5.56 -18.23 -3.76
C ALA A 49 -6.93 -18.22 -3.02
N GLY A 50 -7.92 -18.90 -3.59
CA GLY A 50 -9.26 -18.93 -3.01
C GLY A 50 -10.08 -17.66 -3.29
N THR A 51 -10.87 -17.21 -2.30
CA THR A 51 -11.64 -15.97 -2.35
C THR A 51 -10.82 -14.74 -2.00
N ALA A 52 -9.61 -14.91 -1.46
CA ALA A 52 -8.72 -13.83 -1.09
C ALA A 52 -8.15 -13.14 -2.34
N SER A 53 -8.20 -11.83 -2.32
CA SER A 53 -7.67 -10.98 -3.41
C SER A 53 -6.20 -10.62 -3.18
N VAL A 54 -5.38 -11.61 -2.78
CA VAL A 54 -3.96 -11.42 -2.45
C VAL A 54 -3.09 -12.44 -3.18
N ASN A 55 -1.85 -12.07 -3.41
CA ASN A 55 -0.82 -12.93 -3.97
C ASN A 55 0.52 -12.56 -3.34
N LEU A 56 0.88 -13.25 -2.24
CA LEU A 56 2.09 -12.96 -1.47
C LEU A 56 3.36 -13.09 -2.33
N GLU A 57 3.44 -14.11 -3.18
CA GLU A 57 4.60 -14.33 -4.06
C GLU A 57 4.80 -13.17 -5.04
N ASP A 58 3.73 -12.72 -5.69
CA ASP A 58 3.77 -11.57 -6.60
C ASP A 58 4.13 -10.28 -5.85
N TRP A 59 3.55 -10.08 -4.66
CA TRP A 59 3.88 -8.94 -3.82
C TRP A 59 5.36 -8.95 -3.38
N ALA A 60 5.88 -10.09 -2.96
CA ALA A 60 7.28 -10.22 -2.58
C ALA A 60 8.23 -9.90 -3.74
N LYS A 61 7.91 -10.37 -4.95
CA LYS A 61 8.73 -10.17 -6.16
C LYS A 61 8.64 -8.77 -6.76
N THR A 62 7.52 -8.06 -6.56
CA THR A 62 7.30 -6.75 -7.17
C THR A 62 7.99 -5.66 -6.36
N PRO A 63 8.99 -4.93 -6.88
CA PRO A 63 9.65 -3.87 -6.14
C PRO A 63 8.70 -2.69 -5.89
N ILE A 64 8.95 -1.91 -4.83
CA ILE A 64 8.19 -0.68 -4.55
C ILE A 64 8.44 0.37 -5.63
N TRP A 65 9.65 0.42 -6.16
CA TRP A 65 10.08 1.43 -7.12
C TRP A 65 10.20 0.84 -8.52
N LYS A 66 9.55 1.48 -9.50
CA LYS A 66 9.83 1.28 -10.91
C LYS A 66 11.13 1.98 -11.33
N ASP A 67 11.35 3.17 -10.77
CA ASP A 67 12.58 3.93 -10.89
C ASP A 67 12.94 4.47 -9.50
N ARG A 68 14.04 3.98 -8.93
CA ARG A 68 14.47 4.35 -7.59
C ARG A 68 15.02 5.77 -7.53
N ALA A 69 15.77 6.19 -8.54
CA ALA A 69 16.39 7.51 -8.55
C ALA A 69 15.34 8.61 -8.69
N ALA A 70 14.40 8.43 -9.60
CA ALA A 70 13.28 9.36 -9.82
C ALA A 70 12.14 9.18 -8.82
N CYS A 71 12.22 8.21 -7.92
CA CYS A 71 11.16 7.82 -6.99
C CYS A 71 9.79 7.62 -7.68
N ILE A 72 9.81 6.93 -8.79
CA ILE A 72 8.59 6.49 -9.46
C ILE A 72 8.13 5.19 -8.82
N GLY A 73 6.97 5.21 -8.18
CA GLY A 73 6.35 4.04 -7.56
C GLY A 73 5.94 3.01 -8.60
N HIS A 74 6.03 1.72 -8.25
CA HIS A 74 5.65 0.62 -9.12
C HIS A 74 4.22 0.19 -8.82
N LEU A 75 3.23 0.86 -9.40
CA LEU A 75 1.84 0.42 -9.36
C LEU A 75 1.59 -0.58 -10.48
N SER A 76 1.33 -1.83 -10.10
CA SER A 76 0.83 -2.81 -11.05
C SER A 76 -0.57 -2.42 -11.48
N LYS A 77 -0.77 -2.14 -12.78
CA LYS A 77 -2.10 -1.88 -13.30
C LYS A 77 -2.89 -3.19 -13.31
N SER A 78 -4.01 -3.22 -12.59
CA SER A 78 -5.05 -4.22 -12.85
C SER A 78 -5.87 -3.80 -14.07
N ASN A 79 -6.72 -4.68 -14.58
CA ASN A 79 -7.64 -4.35 -15.69
C ASN A 79 -8.61 -3.21 -15.34
N THR A 80 -8.74 -2.88 -14.06
CA THR A 80 -9.65 -1.87 -13.53
C THR A 80 -8.92 -0.65 -12.97
N GLY A 81 -7.59 -0.71 -12.80
CA GLY A 81 -6.78 0.42 -12.32
C GLY A 81 -6.63 1.51 -13.38
N THR A 82 -6.87 2.74 -12.99
CA THR A 82 -6.79 3.93 -13.88
C THR A 82 -5.59 4.81 -13.59
N LEU A 83 -4.97 4.67 -12.41
CA LEU A 83 -3.81 5.46 -12.02
C LEU A 83 -2.53 4.90 -12.63
N GLY A 84 -1.66 5.81 -13.08
CA GLY A 84 -0.30 5.47 -13.52
C GLY A 84 0.65 5.24 -12.35
N ASN A 85 1.93 5.05 -12.64
CA ASN A 85 2.97 5.00 -11.63
C ASN A 85 3.18 6.41 -11.06
N PRO A 86 2.98 6.63 -9.76
CA PRO A 86 3.12 7.96 -9.17
C PRO A 86 4.59 8.32 -9.00
N GLN A 87 4.92 9.57 -9.21
CA GLN A 87 6.18 10.15 -8.73
C GLN A 87 5.98 10.61 -7.29
N ILE A 88 6.86 10.18 -6.41
CA ILE A 88 6.81 10.48 -4.98
C ILE A 88 7.91 11.49 -4.66
N SER A 89 7.57 12.57 -3.96
CA SER A 89 8.57 13.51 -3.47
C SER A 89 9.40 12.90 -2.35
N GLU A 90 10.64 13.38 -2.16
CA GLU A 90 11.49 12.94 -1.05
C GLU A 90 10.83 13.21 0.31
N ALA A 91 10.13 14.34 0.45
CA ALA A 91 9.37 14.65 1.67
C ALA A 91 8.27 13.61 1.93
N GLY A 92 7.51 13.22 0.90
CA GLY A 92 6.47 12.18 1.02
C GLY A 92 7.04 10.81 1.30
N ARG A 93 8.16 10.44 0.66
CA ARG A 93 8.88 9.19 0.95
C ARG A 93 9.35 9.16 2.40
N LYS A 94 10.01 10.24 2.85
CA LYS A 94 10.53 10.34 4.23
C LYS A 94 9.40 10.27 5.25
N PHE A 95 8.32 10.99 5.04
CA PHE A 95 7.14 10.93 5.91
C PHE A 95 6.62 9.50 6.07
N LEU A 96 6.46 8.77 4.97
CA LEU A 96 6.03 7.37 5.01
C LEU A 96 7.07 6.48 5.69
N ALA A 97 8.36 6.67 5.42
CA ALA A 97 9.45 5.92 6.04
C ALA A 97 9.42 6.09 7.57
N ASP A 98 9.30 7.32 8.06
CA ASP A 98 9.25 7.64 9.50
C ASP A 98 8.04 6.99 10.21
N LEU A 99 6.93 6.79 9.52
CA LEU A 99 5.79 6.03 10.04
C LEU A 99 6.04 4.53 10.03
N LEU A 100 6.58 3.99 8.95
CA LEU A 100 6.77 2.55 8.78
C LEU A 100 7.81 1.96 9.74
N VAL A 101 8.84 2.73 10.11
CA VAL A 101 9.86 2.25 11.06
C VAL A 101 9.34 2.10 12.49
N GLN A 102 8.20 2.67 12.81
CA GLN A 102 7.56 2.53 14.12
C GLN A 102 6.85 1.18 14.29
N LEU A 103 6.58 0.46 13.19
CA LEU A 103 5.95 -0.85 13.24
C LEU A 103 6.97 -1.92 13.63
N THR A 104 6.72 -2.60 14.74
CA THR A 104 7.52 -3.72 15.22
C THR A 104 7.05 -5.03 14.59
N ASP A 105 7.95 -6.04 14.53
CA ASP A 105 7.58 -7.37 14.04
C ASP A 105 6.48 -8.01 14.90
N ARG A 106 6.40 -7.68 16.19
CA ARG A 106 5.30 -8.13 17.05
C ARG A 106 3.96 -7.57 16.58
N GLN A 107 3.88 -6.26 16.32
CA GLN A 107 2.65 -5.63 15.82
C GLN A 107 2.27 -6.19 14.45
N LEU A 108 3.24 -6.44 13.58
CA LEU A 108 2.98 -7.08 12.28
C LEU A 108 2.45 -8.51 12.45
N ARG A 109 3.01 -9.27 13.39
CA ARG A 109 2.53 -10.61 13.71
C ARG A 109 1.08 -10.58 14.19
N ASP A 110 0.79 -9.77 15.20
CA ASP A 110 -0.56 -9.63 15.74
C ASP A 110 -1.57 -9.23 14.62
N LEU A 111 -1.18 -8.32 13.73
CA LEU A 111 -1.99 -7.90 12.58
C LEU A 111 -2.27 -9.06 11.62
N PHE A 112 -1.24 -9.82 11.23
CA PHE A 112 -1.40 -10.92 10.27
C PHE A 112 -2.11 -12.14 10.88
N GLU A 113 -1.99 -12.36 12.19
CA GLU A 113 -2.77 -13.36 12.92
C GLU A 113 -4.25 -13.01 12.94
N VAL A 114 -4.61 -11.76 13.29
CA VAL A 114 -5.99 -11.27 13.27
C VAL A 114 -6.57 -11.32 11.86
N ALA A 115 -5.77 -11.00 10.85
CA ALA A 115 -6.16 -11.08 9.44
C ALA A 115 -6.26 -12.53 8.92
N GLN A 116 -5.85 -13.53 9.71
CA GLN A 116 -5.92 -14.97 9.38
C GLN A 116 -5.23 -15.31 8.05
N VAL A 117 -4.11 -14.67 7.76
CA VAL A 117 -3.43 -14.80 6.46
C VAL A 117 -3.00 -16.22 6.13
N THR A 118 -2.75 -17.06 7.13
CA THR A 118 -2.40 -18.48 6.96
C THR A 118 -3.55 -19.35 6.47
N GLN A 119 -4.79 -18.88 6.60
CA GLN A 119 -5.97 -19.60 6.10
C GLN A 119 -6.21 -19.36 4.61
N TRP A 120 -5.52 -18.39 4.03
CA TRP A 120 -5.64 -18.08 2.60
C TRP A 120 -4.80 -19.06 1.78
N ARG A 121 -5.41 -19.60 0.75
CA ARG A 121 -4.71 -20.50 -0.16
C ARG A 121 -3.56 -19.74 -0.84
N GLY A 122 -2.32 -20.21 -0.63
CA GLY A 122 -1.12 -19.53 -1.13
C GLY A 122 -0.68 -18.33 -0.27
N GLY A 123 -1.26 -18.16 0.93
CA GLY A 123 -0.93 -17.06 1.85
C GLY A 123 0.41 -17.23 2.57
N GLY A 124 1.04 -18.41 2.50
CA GLY A 124 2.31 -18.65 3.20
C GLY A 124 2.18 -18.64 4.73
N SER A 125 3.30 -18.56 5.42
CA SER A 125 3.35 -18.40 6.87
C SER A 125 3.27 -16.92 7.28
N ILE A 126 2.96 -16.65 8.55
CA ILE A 126 3.01 -15.29 9.10
C ILE A 126 4.41 -14.71 8.96
N ASP A 127 5.45 -15.53 9.14
CA ASP A 127 6.83 -15.07 8.99
C ASP A 127 7.16 -14.67 7.55
N ASP A 128 6.58 -15.31 6.53
CA ASP A 128 6.72 -14.90 5.14
C ASP A 128 6.08 -13.51 4.88
N TRP A 129 4.94 -13.24 5.52
CA TRP A 129 4.29 -11.93 5.44
C TRP A 129 5.11 -10.85 6.12
N ILE A 130 5.65 -11.12 7.32
CA ILE A 130 6.52 -10.19 8.05
C ILE A 130 7.79 -9.92 7.25
N ALA A 131 8.43 -10.96 6.74
CA ALA A 131 9.64 -10.83 5.93
C ALA A 131 9.40 -9.98 4.67
N THR A 132 8.30 -10.25 3.96
CA THR A 132 7.91 -9.46 2.78
C THR A 132 7.62 -8.01 3.13
N PHE A 133 6.87 -7.76 4.22
CA PHE A 133 6.59 -6.39 4.67
C PHE A 133 7.90 -5.66 5.00
N ASN A 134 8.79 -6.28 5.75
CA ASN A 134 10.08 -5.71 6.12
C ASN A 134 10.96 -5.42 4.90
N GLN A 135 10.97 -6.31 3.92
CA GLN A 135 11.63 -6.05 2.64
C GLN A 135 11.09 -4.78 1.96
N LYS A 136 9.75 -4.65 1.85
CA LYS A 136 9.12 -3.49 1.23
C LYS A 136 9.36 -2.20 2.03
N ARG A 137 9.30 -2.29 3.36
CA ARG A 137 9.67 -1.19 4.24
C ARG A 137 11.10 -0.72 3.99
N ASN A 138 12.04 -1.65 3.91
CA ASN A 138 13.44 -1.34 3.66
C ASN A 138 13.65 -0.67 2.29
N GLU A 139 12.94 -1.10 1.25
CA GLU A 139 12.99 -0.44 -0.07
C GLU A 139 12.58 1.04 0.01
N ILE A 140 11.66 1.41 0.93
CA ILE A 140 11.23 2.80 1.13
C ILE A 140 12.22 3.57 2.00
N VAL A 141 12.63 2.97 3.12
CA VAL A 141 13.48 3.62 4.13
C VAL A 141 14.87 3.93 3.59
N THR A 142 15.45 3.00 2.82
CA THR A 142 16.83 3.14 2.31
C THR A 142 16.93 3.89 0.98
N ASN A 143 15.80 4.25 0.37
CA ASN A 143 15.82 5.00 -0.88
C ASN A 143 16.03 6.50 -0.63
N HIS A 144 16.55 7.19 -1.64
CA HIS A 144 16.65 8.65 -1.68
C HIS A 144 16.21 9.10 -3.07
N CYS A 145 15.27 10.05 -3.11
CA CYS A 145 14.77 10.61 -4.36
C CYS A 145 15.70 11.74 -4.83
N ALA A 146 16.15 11.69 -6.06
CA ALA A 146 16.78 12.85 -6.67
C ALA A 146 15.74 13.98 -6.73
N GLN A 147 16.11 15.14 -6.20
CA GLN A 147 15.28 16.36 -6.27
C GLN A 147 15.39 17.00 -7.64
#